data_428e37bec92b075347aca07658c31da9
#
_entry.id   428e37bec92b075347aca07658c31da9
#
_cell.length_a   1.000
_cell.length_b   1.000
_cell.length_c   1.000
_cell.angle_alpha   90.00
_cell.angle_beta   90.00
_cell.angle_gamma   90.00
#
_symmetry.space_group_name_H-M   'P 1'
#
loop_
_entity.id
_entity.type
_entity.pdbx_description
1 polymer ?
#
loop_
_entity_poly.entity_id
_entity_poly.type
_entity_poly.pdbx_seq_one_letter_code
_entity_poly.pdbx_strand_id
1 'polypeptide(L)'
;MLDVQNLLKVFHPNTVNQKVALGGVSLHLDEGDFVTVIGGNGAGKSTLLNCIAGVFGVEGGNILIDGVDVTKMPEHKRAKFVSRVFQDPMKGTAASMNIEDNLALASQRGKSHGLAWNVTKKDKEHFTELVKTLGLGLESRMSTKVALLSGGQRQALTLLMATLNKPKLLLLDEHTAALDPKTAEKVLALTRDITSRNNQTTVMITHNMKDAIEMGNKLIMMSEGKIIYTASGEEKRNLTVDDLLKKFREIGQQNDRILLS
;
A
#
# COMPACT_ATOMS: atom_id res chain seq x y z
N MET A 1 -10.62 11.73 -4.24
CA MET A 1 -9.21 11.50 -4.61
C MET A 1 -9.01 10.15 -5.29
N LEU A 2 -9.27 9.01 -4.67
CA LEU A 2 -9.37 7.71 -5.33
C LEU A 2 -10.84 7.34 -5.51
N ASP A 3 -11.23 6.96 -6.73
CA ASP A 3 -12.57 6.46 -7.02
C ASP A 3 -12.47 5.18 -7.86
N VAL A 4 -12.91 4.07 -7.28
CA VAL A 4 -12.97 2.74 -7.88
C VAL A 4 -14.43 2.40 -8.06
N GLN A 5 -14.86 2.12 -9.29
CA GLN A 5 -16.26 1.91 -9.64
C GLN A 5 -16.47 0.54 -10.29
N ASN A 6 -17.25 -0.33 -9.64
CA ASN A 6 -17.67 -1.64 -10.13
C ASN A 6 -16.51 -2.50 -10.71
N LEU A 7 -15.36 -2.51 -10.02
CA LEU A 7 -14.14 -3.12 -10.54
C LEU A 7 -14.28 -4.64 -10.64
N LEU A 8 -14.11 -5.16 -11.85
CA LEU A 8 -14.16 -6.59 -12.16
C LEU A 8 -12.77 -7.08 -12.56
N LYS A 9 -12.29 -8.12 -11.88
CA LYS A 9 -11.06 -8.82 -12.25
C LYS A 9 -11.27 -10.32 -12.30
N VAL A 10 -11.02 -10.92 -13.49
CA VAL A 10 -11.11 -12.35 -13.72
C VAL A 10 -9.74 -12.88 -14.15
N PHE A 11 -9.24 -13.89 -13.47
CA PHE A 11 -8.05 -14.63 -13.89
C PHE A 11 -8.45 -15.84 -14.74
N HIS A 12 -7.68 -16.11 -15.79
CA HIS A 12 -7.87 -17.23 -16.71
C HIS A 12 -9.30 -17.32 -17.28
N PRO A 13 -9.84 -16.23 -17.87
CA PRO A 13 -11.21 -16.22 -18.39
C PRO A 13 -11.40 -17.29 -19.46
N ASN A 14 -12.60 -17.89 -19.49
CA ASN A 14 -12.97 -18.96 -20.44
C ASN A 14 -12.15 -20.25 -20.33
N THR A 15 -11.54 -20.52 -19.18
CA THR A 15 -10.82 -21.77 -18.89
C THR A 15 -11.40 -22.46 -17.66
N VAL A 16 -11.07 -23.75 -17.48
CA VAL A 16 -11.45 -24.51 -16.27
C VAL A 16 -10.87 -23.92 -14.96
N ASN A 17 -9.85 -23.09 -15.07
CA ASN A 17 -9.21 -22.40 -13.94
C ASN A 17 -9.70 -20.96 -13.78
N GLN A 18 -10.80 -20.58 -14.41
CA GLN A 18 -11.36 -19.23 -14.28
C GLN A 18 -11.66 -18.91 -12.82
N LYS A 19 -11.18 -17.75 -12.37
CA LYS A 19 -11.42 -17.25 -11.02
C LYS A 19 -11.77 -15.77 -11.06
N VAL A 20 -12.98 -15.45 -10.56
CA VAL A 20 -13.36 -14.05 -10.30
C VAL A 20 -12.66 -13.61 -9.03
N ALA A 21 -11.68 -12.73 -9.17
CA ALA A 21 -10.87 -12.24 -8.04
C ALA A 21 -11.39 -10.91 -7.46
N LEU A 22 -12.09 -10.12 -8.29
CA LEU A 22 -12.87 -8.95 -7.86
C LEU A 22 -14.23 -9.01 -8.58
N GLY A 23 -15.30 -8.94 -7.83
CA GLY A 23 -16.69 -9.09 -8.31
C GLY A 23 -17.49 -7.80 -8.19
N GLY A 24 -17.06 -6.69 -8.84
CA GLY A 24 -17.77 -5.42 -8.80
C GLY A 24 -17.41 -4.58 -7.58
N VAL A 25 -16.13 -4.48 -7.23
CA VAL A 25 -15.65 -3.69 -6.08
C VAL A 25 -15.77 -2.20 -6.37
N SER A 26 -16.44 -1.47 -5.46
CA SER A 26 -16.49 0.00 -5.47
C SER A 26 -15.92 0.56 -4.18
N LEU A 27 -15.07 1.60 -4.29
CA LEU A 27 -14.39 2.25 -3.17
C LEU A 27 -14.16 3.71 -3.49
N HIS A 28 -14.53 4.59 -2.56
CA HIS A 28 -14.22 6.02 -2.65
C HIS A 28 -13.35 6.47 -1.46
N LEU A 29 -12.27 7.19 -1.76
CA LEU A 29 -11.41 7.84 -0.76
C LEU A 29 -11.26 9.32 -1.08
N ASP A 30 -11.45 10.15 -0.07
CA ASP A 30 -11.13 11.57 -0.11
C ASP A 30 -9.63 11.81 0.05
N GLU A 31 -9.18 13.02 -0.19
CA GLU A 31 -7.79 13.41 0.05
C GLU A 31 -7.46 13.31 1.55
N GLY A 32 -6.34 12.69 1.87
CA GLY A 32 -5.91 12.44 3.24
C GLY A 32 -6.54 11.23 3.93
N ASP A 33 -7.48 10.54 3.29
CA ASP A 33 -8.01 9.29 3.84
C ASP A 33 -6.93 8.22 3.96
N PHE A 34 -6.90 7.57 5.11
CA PHE A 34 -6.10 6.37 5.33
C PHE A 34 -7.03 5.20 5.59
N VAL A 35 -7.18 4.32 4.59
CA VAL A 35 -8.02 3.13 4.71
C VAL A 35 -7.17 1.88 4.96
N THR A 36 -7.58 1.08 5.95
CA THR A 36 -7.06 -0.25 6.18
C THR A 36 -7.96 -1.29 5.54
N VAL A 37 -7.38 -2.28 4.87
CA VAL A 37 -8.08 -3.36 4.17
C VAL A 37 -7.70 -4.69 4.81
N ILE A 38 -8.70 -5.38 5.35
CA ILE A 38 -8.55 -6.72 5.95
C ILE A 38 -9.40 -7.76 5.21
N GLY A 39 -9.13 -9.02 5.44
CA GLY A 39 -9.86 -10.13 4.83
C GLY A 39 -9.02 -11.40 4.83
N GLY A 40 -9.66 -12.54 4.63
CA GLY A 40 -8.98 -13.83 4.53
C GLY A 40 -8.03 -13.94 3.33
N ASN A 41 -7.28 -15.05 3.27
CA ASN A 41 -6.48 -15.38 2.09
C ASN A 41 -7.41 -15.61 0.90
N GLY A 42 -7.05 -15.03 -0.26
CA GLY A 42 -7.88 -15.11 -1.46
C GLY A 42 -9.07 -14.15 -1.50
N ALA A 43 -9.27 -13.29 -0.49
CA ALA A 43 -10.37 -12.31 -0.45
C ALA A 43 -10.31 -11.22 -1.54
N GLY A 44 -9.21 -11.13 -2.31
CA GLY A 44 -9.06 -10.14 -3.38
C GLY A 44 -8.24 -8.89 -3.01
N LYS A 45 -7.75 -8.77 -1.76
CA LYS A 45 -7.03 -7.57 -1.26
C LYS A 45 -5.85 -7.16 -2.14
N SER A 46 -4.87 -8.06 -2.32
CA SER A 46 -3.68 -7.78 -3.15
C SER A 46 -4.05 -7.64 -4.63
N THR A 47 -5.13 -8.30 -5.09
CA THR A 47 -5.65 -8.10 -6.44
C THR A 47 -6.16 -6.68 -6.63
N LEU A 48 -6.91 -6.15 -5.65
CA LEU A 48 -7.39 -4.76 -5.65
C LEU A 48 -6.22 -3.78 -5.72
N LEU A 49 -5.20 -3.94 -4.86
CA LEU A 49 -4.01 -3.10 -4.91
C LEU A 49 -3.29 -3.17 -6.26
N ASN A 50 -3.13 -4.38 -6.81
CA ASN A 50 -2.46 -4.58 -8.11
C ASN A 50 -3.26 -3.96 -9.27
N CYS A 51 -4.59 -3.98 -9.23
CA CYS A 51 -5.43 -3.29 -10.20
C CYS A 51 -5.29 -1.76 -10.07
N ILE A 52 -5.31 -1.21 -8.84
CA ILE A 52 -5.10 0.23 -8.60
C ILE A 52 -3.70 0.66 -9.04
N ALA A 53 -2.66 -0.13 -8.76
CA ALA A 53 -1.29 0.14 -9.17
C ALA A 53 -1.08 0.01 -10.70
N GLY A 54 -1.95 -0.68 -11.43
CA GLY A 54 -1.83 -0.92 -12.87
C GLY A 54 -0.97 -2.12 -13.25
N VAL A 55 -0.65 -2.97 -12.28
CA VAL A 55 0.03 -4.27 -12.51
C VAL A 55 -0.92 -5.25 -13.21
N PHE A 56 -2.19 -5.25 -12.81
CA PHE A 56 -3.23 -6.05 -13.45
C PHE A 56 -4.21 -5.14 -14.21
N GLY A 57 -4.50 -5.50 -15.46
CA GLY A 57 -5.64 -4.95 -16.19
C GLY A 57 -6.95 -5.47 -15.59
N VAL A 58 -8.04 -4.76 -15.82
CA VAL A 58 -9.38 -5.09 -15.33
C VAL A 58 -10.31 -5.41 -16.49
N GLU A 59 -11.28 -6.29 -16.28
CA GLU A 59 -12.27 -6.71 -17.27
C GLU A 59 -13.51 -5.78 -17.27
N GLY A 60 -13.71 -5.03 -16.18
CA GLY A 60 -14.82 -4.07 -16.06
C GLY A 60 -14.59 -3.06 -14.95
N GLY A 61 -15.37 -1.99 -14.98
CA GLY A 61 -15.27 -0.89 -14.02
C GLY A 61 -14.20 0.15 -14.38
N ASN A 62 -14.07 1.16 -13.53
CA ASN A 62 -13.16 2.28 -13.72
C ASN A 62 -12.34 2.56 -12.46
N ILE A 63 -11.13 3.12 -12.64
CA ILE A 63 -10.26 3.61 -11.58
C ILE A 63 -9.87 5.04 -11.91
N LEU A 64 -10.27 5.98 -11.06
CA LEU A 64 -9.86 7.38 -11.16
C LEU A 64 -8.97 7.75 -9.97
N ILE A 65 -7.88 8.46 -10.25
CA ILE A 65 -6.99 9.02 -9.23
C ILE A 65 -6.86 10.51 -9.50
N ASP A 66 -7.26 11.32 -8.52
CA ASP A 66 -7.27 12.79 -8.60
C ASP A 66 -8.05 13.29 -9.85
N GLY A 67 -9.19 12.64 -10.14
CA GLY A 67 -10.05 12.95 -11.30
C GLY A 67 -9.53 12.41 -12.64
N VAL A 68 -8.34 11.82 -12.68
CA VAL A 68 -7.76 11.24 -13.90
C VAL A 68 -8.14 9.77 -14.02
N ASP A 69 -8.75 9.37 -15.14
CA ASP A 69 -9.00 7.95 -15.44
C ASP A 69 -7.68 7.24 -15.74
N VAL A 70 -7.30 6.34 -14.85
CA VAL A 70 -6.09 5.53 -14.97
C VAL A 70 -6.38 4.07 -15.35
N THR A 71 -7.64 3.69 -15.60
CA THR A 71 -8.09 2.32 -15.80
C THR A 71 -7.24 1.52 -16.78
N LYS A 72 -6.93 2.11 -17.93
CA LYS A 72 -6.11 1.51 -18.99
C LYS A 72 -4.66 1.99 -19.00
N MET A 73 -4.28 2.83 -18.02
CA MET A 73 -2.93 3.38 -17.93
C MET A 73 -1.96 2.31 -17.41
N PRO A 74 -0.83 2.03 -18.08
CA PRO A 74 0.14 1.04 -17.63
C PRO A 74 0.86 1.50 -16.35
N GLU A 75 1.37 0.56 -15.55
CA GLU A 75 1.99 0.77 -14.24
C GLU A 75 3.03 1.91 -14.24
N HIS A 76 3.96 1.92 -15.20
CA HIS A 76 5.02 2.93 -15.28
C HIS A 76 4.50 4.37 -15.46
N LYS A 77 3.33 4.56 -16.11
CA LYS A 77 2.68 5.86 -16.22
C LYS A 77 1.90 6.22 -14.96
N ARG A 78 1.30 5.21 -14.26
CA ARG A 78 0.63 5.43 -12.98
C ARG A 78 1.61 5.78 -11.85
N ALA A 79 2.89 5.48 -11.99
CA ALA A 79 3.94 5.84 -11.03
C ALA A 79 4.05 7.35 -10.74
N LYS A 80 3.41 8.21 -11.56
CA LYS A 80 3.25 9.65 -11.27
C LYS A 80 2.24 9.92 -10.15
N PHE A 81 1.25 9.05 -9.99
CA PHE A 81 0.15 9.20 -9.05
C PHE A 81 0.29 8.27 -7.84
N VAL A 82 0.82 7.07 -8.07
CA VAL A 82 0.81 5.97 -7.11
C VAL A 82 2.22 5.58 -6.72
N SER A 83 2.46 5.46 -5.41
CA SER A 83 3.63 4.77 -4.88
C SER A 83 3.21 3.53 -4.12
N ARG A 84 4.09 2.53 -4.06
CA ARG A 84 3.83 1.27 -3.38
C ARG A 84 4.99 0.85 -2.47
N VAL A 85 4.63 0.36 -1.29
CA VAL A 85 5.52 -0.36 -0.38
C VAL A 85 5.09 -1.82 -0.37
N PHE A 86 6.01 -2.73 -0.63
CA PHE A 86 5.75 -4.17 -0.73
C PHE A 86 5.93 -4.86 0.61
N GLN A 87 5.35 -6.05 0.75
CA GLN A 87 5.57 -6.95 1.88
C GLN A 87 7.05 -7.31 2.03
N ASP A 88 7.70 -7.64 0.90
CA ASP A 88 9.14 -7.85 0.84
C ASP A 88 9.84 -6.53 0.49
N PRO A 89 10.59 -5.92 1.44
CA PRO A 89 11.27 -4.65 1.19
C PRO A 89 12.38 -4.73 0.13
N MET A 90 12.81 -5.92 -0.24
CA MET A 90 13.77 -6.12 -1.35
C MET A 90 13.17 -5.74 -2.70
N LYS A 91 11.87 -5.92 -2.88
CA LYS A 91 11.17 -5.55 -4.13
C LYS A 91 11.09 -4.04 -4.36
N GLY A 92 11.20 -3.24 -3.31
CA GLY A 92 11.14 -1.78 -3.37
C GLY A 92 12.51 -1.10 -3.46
N THR A 93 13.62 -1.85 -3.44
CA THR A 93 14.98 -1.31 -3.35
C THR A 93 15.95 -1.97 -4.33
N ALA A 94 16.96 -1.23 -4.76
CA ALA A 94 18.15 -1.77 -5.46
C ALA A 94 19.17 -2.23 -4.40
N ALA A 95 19.08 -3.49 -4.00
CA ALA A 95 19.80 -4.04 -2.85
C ALA A 95 21.35 -3.93 -2.96
N SER A 96 21.91 -3.99 -4.17
CA SER A 96 23.34 -3.85 -4.45
C SER A 96 23.85 -2.40 -4.39
N MET A 97 22.93 -1.42 -4.47
CA MET A 97 23.24 0.00 -4.40
C MET A 97 23.21 0.50 -2.94
N ASN A 98 23.84 1.63 -2.68
CA ASN A 98 23.83 2.25 -1.35
C ASN A 98 22.53 3.00 -1.06
N ILE A 99 22.37 3.53 0.16
CA ILE A 99 21.18 4.27 0.58
C ILE A 99 20.99 5.53 -0.28
N GLU A 100 22.07 6.30 -0.51
CA GLU A 100 22.04 7.54 -1.30
C GLU A 100 21.55 7.28 -2.73
N ASP A 101 22.09 6.24 -3.39
CA ASP A 101 21.72 5.89 -4.75
C ASP A 101 20.25 5.44 -4.86
N ASN A 102 19.76 4.68 -3.88
CA ASN A 102 18.35 4.29 -3.81
C ASN A 102 17.42 5.51 -3.67
N LEU A 103 17.78 6.49 -2.83
CA LEU A 103 17.02 7.73 -2.70
C LEU A 103 17.08 8.57 -3.97
N ALA A 104 18.24 8.63 -4.63
CA ALA A 104 18.39 9.31 -5.91
C ALA A 104 17.46 8.70 -6.98
N LEU A 105 17.42 7.37 -7.09
CA LEU A 105 16.48 6.67 -7.98
C LEU A 105 15.02 7.00 -7.64
N ALA A 106 14.66 6.94 -6.35
CA ALA A 106 13.30 7.24 -5.89
C ALA A 106 12.90 8.69 -6.19
N SER A 107 13.82 9.65 -6.03
CA SER A 107 13.57 11.08 -6.27
C SER A 107 13.22 11.38 -7.73
N GLN A 108 13.62 10.51 -8.64
CA GLN A 108 13.39 10.65 -10.07
C GLN A 108 12.06 10.04 -10.55
N ARG A 109 11.34 9.33 -9.68
CA ARG A 109 10.06 8.68 -10.05
C ARG A 109 9.09 9.70 -10.65
N GLY A 110 8.54 9.37 -11.82
CA GLY A 110 7.54 10.18 -12.51
C GLY A 110 8.08 11.43 -13.21
N LYS A 111 9.39 11.67 -13.18
CA LYS A 111 10.04 12.77 -13.89
C LYS A 111 10.57 12.31 -15.24
N SER A 112 10.64 13.24 -16.21
CA SER A 112 11.37 13.03 -17.47
C SER A 112 12.87 13.25 -17.23
N HIS A 113 13.69 12.31 -17.69
CA HIS A 113 15.14 12.38 -17.51
C HIS A 113 15.82 12.85 -18.78
N GLY A 114 16.67 13.89 -18.63
CA GLY A 114 17.70 14.19 -19.62
C GLY A 114 18.93 13.28 -19.43
N LEU A 115 19.97 13.50 -20.23
CA LEU A 115 21.23 12.74 -20.16
C LEU A 115 22.08 13.02 -18.89
N ALA A 116 21.76 14.08 -18.12
CA ALA A 116 22.50 14.45 -16.91
C ALA A 116 21.91 13.78 -15.68
N TRP A 117 22.50 12.66 -15.28
CA TRP A 117 22.18 11.93 -14.04
C TRP A 117 23.25 12.20 -12.99
N ASN A 118 23.19 13.36 -12.35
CA ASN A 118 24.19 13.70 -11.34
C ASN A 118 23.50 14.06 -10.03
N VAL A 119 23.76 13.27 -8.99
CA VAL A 119 23.37 13.61 -7.61
C VAL A 119 24.26 14.75 -7.14
N THR A 120 23.68 15.91 -6.93
CA THR A 120 24.42 17.10 -6.49
C THR A 120 24.75 17.00 -4.98
N LYS A 121 25.71 17.83 -4.52
CA LYS A 121 25.99 17.92 -3.07
C LYS A 121 24.76 18.32 -2.26
N LYS A 122 23.91 19.20 -2.81
CA LYS A 122 22.66 19.63 -2.19
C LYS A 122 21.66 18.46 -2.07
N ASP A 123 21.59 17.58 -3.05
CA ASP A 123 20.74 16.39 -2.99
C ASP A 123 21.20 15.44 -1.90
N LYS A 124 22.51 15.22 -1.75
CA LYS A 124 23.10 14.38 -0.70
C LYS A 124 22.78 14.91 0.71
N GLU A 125 22.95 16.20 0.91
CA GLU A 125 22.60 16.86 2.17
C GLU A 125 21.10 16.71 2.47
N HIS A 126 20.25 16.94 1.47
CA HIS A 126 18.80 16.76 1.59
C HIS A 126 18.42 15.31 1.92
N PHE A 127 18.99 14.32 1.24
CA PHE A 127 18.73 12.90 1.52
C PHE A 127 19.19 12.51 2.93
N THR A 128 20.32 13.04 3.39
CA THR A 128 20.83 12.78 4.75
C THR A 128 19.84 13.30 5.80
N GLU A 129 19.32 14.52 5.63
CA GLU A 129 18.32 15.09 6.55
C GLU A 129 17.00 14.29 6.52
N LEU A 130 16.55 13.84 5.36
CA LEU A 130 15.38 12.98 5.25
C LEU A 130 15.57 11.64 5.97
N VAL A 131 16.71 10.98 5.77
CA VAL A 131 17.02 9.70 6.42
C VAL A 131 17.11 9.85 7.94
N LYS A 132 17.63 10.96 8.43
CA LYS A 132 17.69 11.29 9.86
C LYS A 132 16.30 11.31 10.52
N THR A 133 15.24 11.71 9.78
CA THR A 133 13.86 11.69 10.28
C THR A 133 13.36 10.29 10.65
N LEU A 134 13.97 9.24 10.12
CA LEU A 134 13.63 7.85 10.46
C LEU A 134 14.07 7.45 11.88
N GLY A 135 15.05 8.17 12.48
CA GLY A 135 15.54 7.87 13.84
C GLY A 135 16.22 6.50 13.97
N LEU A 136 16.85 5.99 12.88
CA LEU A 136 17.45 4.65 12.80
C LEU A 136 18.98 4.67 12.66
N GLY A 137 19.62 5.84 12.76
CA GLY A 137 21.07 6.02 12.64
C GLY A 137 21.62 5.78 11.22
N LEU A 138 20.74 5.80 10.22
CA LEU A 138 21.13 5.55 8.82
C LEU A 138 21.80 6.76 8.16
N GLU A 139 21.59 7.96 8.69
CA GLU A 139 22.17 9.22 8.21
C GLU A 139 23.71 9.22 8.25
N SER A 140 24.31 8.46 9.17
CA SER A 140 25.76 8.26 9.26
C SER A 140 26.29 7.15 8.33
N ARG A 141 25.38 6.44 7.62
CA ARG A 141 25.66 5.24 6.83
C ARG A 141 25.16 5.33 5.41
N MET A 142 25.07 6.51 4.82
CA MET A 142 24.50 6.77 3.48
C MET A 142 25.18 5.96 2.35
N SER A 143 26.46 5.65 2.49
CA SER A 143 27.22 4.79 1.55
C SER A 143 27.06 3.29 1.79
N THR A 144 26.31 2.86 2.81
CA THR A 144 26.05 1.45 3.09
C THR A 144 25.10 0.85 2.05
N LYS A 145 25.44 -0.32 1.51
CA LYS A 145 24.54 -1.06 0.61
C LYS A 145 23.25 -1.45 1.31
N VAL A 146 22.12 -1.28 0.63
CA VAL A 146 20.79 -1.57 1.20
C VAL A 146 20.65 -3.06 1.58
N ALA A 147 21.33 -3.97 0.89
CA ALA A 147 21.37 -5.40 1.26
C ALA A 147 21.87 -5.64 2.70
N LEU A 148 22.71 -4.75 3.25
CA LEU A 148 23.30 -4.88 4.60
C LEU A 148 22.44 -4.28 5.71
N LEU A 149 21.29 -3.67 5.39
CA LEU A 149 20.37 -3.13 6.35
C LEU A 149 19.52 -4.25 6.99
N SER A 150 19.11 -4.05 8.26
CA SER A 150 18.10 -4.93 8.86
C SER A 150 16.77 -4.82 8.12
N GLY A 151 15.88 -5.80 8.30
CA GLY A 151 14.55 -5.80 7.69
C GLY A 151 13.78 -4.51 7.98
N GLY A 152 13.74 -4.07 9.24
CA GLY A 152 13.07 -2.84 9.65
C GLY A 152 13.71 -1.56 9.10
N GLN A 153 15.05 -1.49 9.08
CA GLN A 153 15.76 -0.36 8.47
C GLN A 153 15.45 -0.25 6.98
N ARG A 154 15.44 -1.38 6.28
CA ARG A 154 15.12 -1.44 4.85
C ARG A 154 13.66 -1.05 4.61
N GLN A 155 12.74 -1.52 5.44
CA GLN A 155 11.33 -1.18 5.32
C GLN A 155 11.07 0.31 5.56
N ALA A 156 11.70 0.90 6.58
CA ALA A 156 11.62 2.33 6.84
C ALA A 156 12.20 3.16 5.68
N LEU A 157 13.33 2.72 5.10
CA LEU A 157 13.90 3.34 3.91
C LEU A 157 12.95 3.24 2.71
N THR A 158 12.34 2.08 2.48
CA THR A 158 11.38 1.88 1.39
C THR A 158 10.16 2.80 1.54
N LEU A 159 9.65 2.96 2.77
CA LEU A 159 8.56 3.87 3.08
C LEU A 159 8.95 5.33 2.78
N LEU A 160 10.15 5.77 3.21
CA LEU A 160 10.67 7.10 2.91
C LEU A 160 10.77 7.31 1.39
N MET A 161 11.36 6.35 0.65
CA MET A 161 11.47 6.39 -0.80
C MET A 161 10.10 6.47 -1.49
N ALA A 162 9.09 5.75 -0.99
CA ALA A 162 7.74 5.75 -1.54
C ALA A 162 7.05 7.10 -1.37
N THR A 163 7.36 7.84 -0.31
CA THR A 163 6.72 9.11 0.03
C THR A 163 7.52 10.35 -0.40
N LEU A 164 8.75 10.18 -0.87
CA LEU A 164 9.69 11.25 -1.20
C LEU A 164 9.12 12.29 -2.19
N ASN A 165 8.41 11.83 -3.22
CA ASN A 165 7.81 12.68 -4.26
C ASN A 165 6.34 13.01 -3.98
N LYS A 166 5.84 12.80 -2.75
CA LYS A 166 4.46 13.06 -2.34
C LYS A 166 3.45 12.52 -3.36
N PRO A 167 3.37 11.18 -3.55
CA PRO A 167 2.44 10.60 -4.50
C PRO A 167 0.99 10.97 -4.12
N LYS A 168 0.08 10.97 -5.09
CA LYS A 168 -1.34 11.16 -4.79
C LYS A 168 -1.90 10.04 -3.93
N LEU A 169 -1.47 8.80 -4.19
CA LEU A 169 -1.90 7.60 -3.49
C LEU A 169 -0.72 6.75 -3.05
N LEU A 170 -0.68 6.38 -1.78
CA LEU A 170 0.27 5.43 -1.22
C LEU A 170 -0.41 4.07 -1.01
N LEU A 171 0.18 3.01 -1.55
CA LEU A 171 -0.27 1.64 -1.37
C LEU A 171 0.72 0.88 -0.47
N LEU A 172 0.24 0.35 0.65
CA LEU A 172 1.01 -0.42 1.63
C LEU A 172 0.49 -1.87 1.64
N ASP A 173 1.30 -2.79 1.15
CA ASP A 173 0.92 -4.20 1.00
C ASP A 173 1.60 -5.04 2.09
N GLU A 174 0.90 -5.24 3.22
CA GLU A 174 1.38 -6.03 4.37
C GLU A 174 2.82 -5.70 4.80
N HIS A 175 3.17 -4.43 4.75
CA HIS A 175 4.54 -3.92 4.83
C HIS A 175 5.25 -4.15 6.18
N THR A 176 4.57 -4.69 7.17
CA THR A 176 5.13 -5.06 8.49
C THR A 176 5.12 -6.55 8.76
N ALA A 177 4.51 -7.37 7.88
CA ALA A 177 4.27 -8.79 8.14
C ALA A 177 5.54 -9.64 8.27
N ALA A 178 6.64 -9.23 7.62
CA ALA A 178 7.91 -9.95 7.66
C ALA A 178 8.86 -9.48 8.78
N LEU A 179 8.39 -8.60 9.68
CA LEU A 179 9.19 -8.00 10.74
C LEU A 179 8.85 -8.63 12.11
N ASP A 180 9.81 -8.62 13.01
CA ASP A 180 9.54 -8.93 14.41
C ASP A 180 8.60 -7.87 15.05
N PRO A 181 7.84 -8.22 16.10
CA PRO A 181 6.80 -7.34 16.64
C PRO A 181 7.29 -5.94 17.03
N LYS A 182 8.44 -5.85 17.69
CA LYS A 182 9.02 -4.57 18.14
C LYS A 182 9.44 -3.67 16.95
N THR A 183 9.96 -4.29 15.91
CA THR A 183 10.33 -3.58 14.67
C THR A 183 9.09 -3.17 13.89
N ALA A 184 8.07 -4.04 13.81
CA ALA A 184 6.80 -3.74 13.17
C ALA A 184 6.12 -2.51 13.82
N GLU A 185 6.05 -2.44 15.15
CA GLU A 185 5.51 -1.27 15.87
C GLU A 185 6.23 0.04 15.50
N LYS A 186 7.56 0.01 15.39
CA LYS A 186 8.35 1.19 14.98
C LYS A 186 8.03 1.60 13.54
N VAL A 187 7.92 0.64 12.62
CA VAL A 187 7.58 0.93 11.22
C VAL A 187 6.16 1.46 11.10
N LEU A 188 5.19 0.93 11.86
CA LEU A 188 3.81 1.46 11.92
C LEU A 188 3.77 2.89 12.48
N ALA A 189 4.54 3.18 13.53
CA ALA A 189 4.67 4.53 14.07
C ALA A 189 5.24 5.51 13.03
N LEU A 190 6.29 5.12 12.31
CA LEU A 190 6.85 5.89 11.19
C LEU A 190 5.83 6.07 10.06
N THR A 191 5.07 5.02 9.72
CA THR A 191 4.02 5.09 8.70
C THR A 191 2.97 6.14 9.09
N ARG A 192 2.50 6.11 10.34
CA ARG A 192 1.52 7.08 10.87
C ARG A 192 2.06 8.50 10.80
N ASP A 193 3.29 8.72 11.25
CA ASP A 193 3.93 10.03 11.26
C ASP A 193 4.10 10.61 9.85
N ILE A 194 4.67 9.84 8.92
CA ILE A 194 4.91 10.27 7.54
C ILE A 194 3.59 10.56 6.81
N THR A 195 2.59 9.68 6.95
CA THR A 195 1.29 9.84 6.26
C THR A 195 0.51 11.03 6.81
N SER A 196 0.52 11.24 8.13
CA SER A 196 -0.16 12.38 8.77
C SER A 196 0.48 13.71 8.39
N ARG A 197 1.83 13.82 8.45
CA ARG A 197 2.53 15.06 8.08
C ARG A 197 2.30 15.47 6.63
N ASN A 198 2.16 14.50 5.74
CA ASN A 198 2.00 14.74 4.31
C ASN A 198 0.54 14.81 3.87
N ASN A 199 -0.44 14.65 4.77
CA ASN A 199 -1.85 14.44 4.45
C ASN A 199 -2.02 13.37 3.33
N GLN A 200 -1.32 12.25 3.47
CA GLN A 200 -1.11 11.27 2.41
C GLN A 200 -2.30 10.32 2.30
N THR A 201 -3.05 10.35 1.20
CA THR A 201 -4.07 9.33 0.94
C THR A 201 -3.43 7.96 0.82
N THR A 202 -3.91 7.01 1.62
CA THR A 202 -3.23 5.72 1.81
C THR A 202 -4.22 4.55 1.81
N VAL A 203 -3.87 3.47 1.12
CA VAL A 203 -4.53 2.16 1.23
C VAL A 203 -3.53 1.16 1.81
N MET A 204 -3.82 0.62 2.97
CA MET A 204 -2.96 -0.34 3.68
C MET A 204 -3.64 -1.69 3.81
N ILE A 205 -3.07 -2.74 3.23
CA ILE A 205 -3.45 -4.12 3.53
C ILE A 205 -2.72 -4.59 4.78
N THR A 206 -3.46 -5.21 5.68
CA THR A 206 -2.89 -5.92 6.85
C THR A 206 -3.75 -7.13 7.20
N HIS A 207 -3.13 -8.16 7.80
CA HIS A 207 -3.87 -9.26 8.45
C HIS A 207 -3.89 -9.10 9.97
N ASN A 208 -3.23 -8.10 10.51
CA ASN A 208 -3.31 -7.79 11.92
C ASN A 208 -4.52 -6.89 12.16
N MET A 209 -5.54 -7.42 12.86
CA MET A 209 -6.79 -6.70 13.15
C MET A 209 -6.57 -5.50 14.06
N LYS A 210 -5.61 -5.59 15.00
CA LYS A 210 -5.25 -4.49 15.89
C LYS A 210 -4.69 -3.32 15.07
N ASP A 211 -3.72 -3.60 14.18
CA ASP A 211 -3.16 -2.59 13.28
C ASP A 211 -4.24 -1.97 12.39
N ALA A 212 -5.19 -2.79 11.89
CA ALA A 212 -6.28 -2.32 11.04
C ALA A 212 -7.22 -1.34 11.76
N ILE A 213 -7.47 -1.56 13.05
CA ILE A 213 -8.29 -0.67 13.89
C ILE A 213 -7.53 0.61 14.22
N GLU A 214 -6.25 0.50 14.62
CA GLU A 214 -5.45 1.61 15.10
C GLU A 214 -4.95 2.55 13.99
N MET A 215 -4.79 2.03 12.75
CA MET A 215 -4.26 2.81 11.62
C MET A 215 -5.38 3.44 10.79
N GLY A 216 -5.22 4.72 10.47
CA GLY A 216 -6.11 5.46 9.57
C GLY A 216 -7.51 5.75 10.12
N ASN A 217 -8.35 6.30 9.25
CA ASN A 217 -9.71 6.76 9.57
C ASN A 217 -10.83 5.92 8.94
N LYS A 218 -10.50 5.01 8.02
CA LYS A 218 -11.44 4.08 7.37
C LYS A 218 -10.92 2.64 7.47
N LEU A 219 -11.84 1.66 7.53
CA LEU A 219 -11.55 0.23 7.51
C LEU A 219 -12.50 -0.45 6.54
N ILE A 220 -11.95 -1.36 5.72
CA ILE A 220 -12.70 -2.18 4.79
C ILE A 220 -12.39 -3.65 5.07
N MET A 221 -13.44 -4.47 5.09
CA MET A 221 -13.31 -5.92 5.11
C MET A 221 -13.69 -6.50 3.76
N MET A 222 -12.83 -7.35 3.21
CA MET A 222 -13.07 -8.02 1.95
C MET A 222 -13.24 -9.52 2.14
N SER A 223 -14.16 -10.11 1.36
CA SER A 223 -14.33 -11.56 1.21
C SER A 223 -14.76 -11.87 -0.22
N GLU A 224 -14.22 -12.95 -0.81
CA GLU A 224 -14.59 -13.46 -2.13
C GLU A 224 -14.64 -12.39 -3.22
N GLY A 225 -13.66 -11.48 -3.20
CA GLY A 225 -13.56 -10.42 -4.20
C GLY A 225 -14.57 -9.28 -4.05
N LYS A 226 -15.23 -9.15 -2.91
CA LYS A 226 -16.21 -8.11 -2.61
C LYS A 226 -15.86 -7.38 -1.31
N ILE A 227 -16.29 -6.12 -1.20
CA ILE A 227 -16.32 -5.40 0.08
C ILE A 227 -17.59 -5.84 0.81
N ILE A 228 -17.43 -6.38 2.03
CA ILE A 228 -18.50 -6.95 2.83
C ILE A 228 -18.81 -6.10 4.07
N TYR A 229 -17.87 -5.24 4.47
CA TYR A 229 -18.06 -4.29 5.57
C TYR A 229 -17.14 -3.10 5.40
N THR A 230 -17.63 -1.94 5.79
CA THR A 230 -16.87 -0.68 5.82
C THR A 230 -17.19 0.04 7.13
N ALA A 231 -16.16 0.57 7.80
CA ALA A 231 -16.30 1.41 8.97
C ALA A 231 -15.48 2.69 8.81
N SER A 232 -16.00 3.79 9.31
CA SER A 232 -15.34 5.09 9.31
C SER A 232 -15.75 5.94 10.52
N GLY A 233 -15.01 7.03 10.79
CA GLY A 233 -15.34 7.98 11.84
C GLY A 233 -15.47 7.35 13.22
N GLU A 234 -16.59 7.61 13.91
CA GLU A 234 -16.85 7.09 15.26
C GLU A 234 -17.04 5.57 15.28
N GLU A 235 -17.68 5.00 14.26
CA GLU A 235 -17.85 3.56 14.16
C GLU A 235 -16.46 2.85 14.17
N LYS A 236 -15.51 3.33 13.36
CA LYS A 236 -14.16 2.74 13.34
C LYS A 236 -13.43 2.91 14.68
N ARG A 237 -13.57 4.07 15.34
CA ARG A 237 -12.90 4.33 16.63
C ARG A 237 -13.35 3.40 17.75
N ASN A 238 -14.61 2.97 17.70
CA ASN A 238 -15.22 2.10 18.70
C ASN A 238 -15.06 0.61 18.39
N LEU A 239 -14.52 0.24 17.21
CA LEU A 239 -14.32 -1.16 16.85
C LEU A 239 -13.31 -1.86 17.77
N THR A 240 -13.65 -3.08 18.13
CA THR A 240 -12.76 -4.01 18.80
C THR A 240 -12.36 -5.17 17.89
N VAL A 241 -11.30 -5.90 18.26
CA VAL A 241 -10.89 -7.10 17.53
C VAL A 241 -12.01 -8.15 17.54
N ASP A 242 -12.74 -8.26 18.65
CA ASP A 242 -13.87 -9.20 18.79
C ASP A 242 -15.02 -8.86 17.84
N ASP A 243 -15.31 -7.59 17.63
CA ASP A 243 -16.31 -7.14 16.64
C ASP A 243 -15.95 -7.58 15.23
N LEU A 244 -14.68 -7.40 14.84
CA LEU A 244 -14.19 -7.84 13.54
C LEU A 244 -14.26 -9.37 13.41
N LEU A 245 -13.85 -10.11 14.43
CA LEU A 245 -13.94 -11.57 14.43
C LEU A 245 -15.39 -12.07 14.31
N LYS A 246 -16.33 -11.40 15.00
CA LYS A 246 -17.76 -11.72 14.89
C LYS A 246 -18.27 -11.51 13.47
N LYS A 247 -17.94 -10.37 12.85
CA LYS A 247 -18.31 -10.09 11.44
C LYS A 247 -17.73 -11.14 10.47
N PHE A 248 -16.48 -11.58 10.66
CA PHE A 248 -15.90 -12.66 9.85
C PHE A 248 -16.66 -13.98 9.99
N ARG A 249 -17.07 -14.36 11.19
CA ARG A 249 -17.86 -15.60 11.43
C ARG A 249 -19.25 -15.54 10.81
N GLU A 250 -19.95 -14.41 10.95
CA GLU A 250 -21.28 -14.20 10.38
C GLU A 250 -21.28 -14.38 8.87
N ILE A 251 -20.24 -13.87 8.19
CA ILE A 251 -20.10 -13.97 6.73
C ILE A 251 -19.75 -15.40 6.31
N GLY A 252 -18.83 -16.07 7.03
CA GLY A 252 -18.50 -17.47 6.76
C GLY A 252 -19.73 -18.38 6.87
N GLN A 253 -20.57 -18.20 7.89
CA GLN A 253 -21.81 -18.96 8.05
C GLN A 253 -22.87 -18.68 6.97
N GLN A 254 -22.93 -17.45 6.44
CA GLN A 254 -23.84 -17.14 5.32
C GLN A 254 -23.41 -17.84 4.04
N ASN A 255 -22.13 -17.91 3.76
CA ASN A 255 -21.60 -18.59 2.57
C ASN A 255 -21.83 -20.11 2.66
N ASP A 256 -21.63 -20.73 3.82
CA ASP A 256 -21.91 -22.15 4.03
C ASP A 256 -23.40 -22.51 3.86
N ARG A 257 -24.31 -21.63 4.27
CA ARG A 257 -25.77 -21.81 4.07
C ARG A 257 -26.20 -21.74 2.61
N ILE A 258 -25.56 -20.87 1.83
CA ILE A 258 -25.84 -20.74 0.38
C ILE A 258 -25.33 -21.96 -0.39
N LEU A 259 -24.25 -22.62 0.07
CA LEU A 259 -23.72 -23.82 -0.56
C LEU A 259 -24.52 -25.09 -0.23
N LEU A 260 -25.38 -25.04 0.80
CA LEU A 260 -26.20 -26.17 1.27
C LEU A 260 -27.67 -26.04 0.87
N SER A 261 -28.06 -24.97 0.19
CA SER A 261 -29.38 -24.72 -0.39
C SER A 261 -29.40 -24.91 -1.92
#